data_cf293eca88ad1147dd74930070f703f1
#
_entry.id   cf293eca88ad1147dd74930070f703f1
#
_cell.length_a   1.000
_cell.length_b   1.000
_cell.length_c   1.000
_cell.angle_alpha   90.00
_cell.angle_beta   90.00
_cell.angle_gamma   90.00
#
_symmetry.space_group_name_H-M   'P 1'
#
loop_
_entity.id
_entity.type
_entity.pdbx_description
1 polymer ?
#
loop_
_entity_poly.entity_id
_entity_poly.type
_entity_poly.pdbx_seq_one_letter_code
_entity_poly.pdbx_strand_id
1 'polypeptide(L)'
;MTRVVLAPDGFKGTITAVDAAAALADGWASVDPTAEFVHRPMADGGEGTMAAFEAAVPGAVRMPLTVDGLAGQRVDTCWLLLPPTENAPAGTAVVDLGSTSGIELLHELCPWDADTTGLGQALAAALDHGVSRLVVGIGSSASTDGGTGMLTALGVRFLDAAGAPVARGARGLDDIASVDLSALRAAPEVRVLTDVTNPLTGPRGAAAVFGPQKGLRAAEDIALVDDGLRRLADLLRIDPAGQGHGAAGGTGAAFAAWGGVLAPGAAEVAALIDLAGAIADADVVVTGEGSYDGQSGDGKVPSFLAGLAAAAGALAMLAAGRISDDADTAPFAACASLTALADSSEAALAEPGRWLREAGAALARTLV
;
A
#
# COMPACT_ATOMS: atom_id res chain seq x y z
N MET A 1 -16.14 2.76 -31.44
CA MET A 1 -14.74 2.70 -30.98
C MET A 1 -14.83 2.49 -29.49
N THR A 2 -14.43 1.32 -29.01
CA THR A 2 -14.61 0.95 -27.59
C THR A 2 -13.55 1.66 -26.76
N ARG A 3 -13.96 2.37 -25.71
CA ARG A 3 -13.05 3.00 -24.77
C ARG A 3 -12.90 2.12 -23.52
N VAL A 4 -11.68 1.64 -23.29
CA VAL A 4 -11.35 0.68 -22.25
C VAL A 4 -10.41 1.31 -21.22
N VAL A 5 -10.86 1.42 -19.97
CA VAL A 5 -10.03 1.80 -18.82
C VAL A 5 -9.41 0.55 -18.23
N LEU A 6 -8.09 0.52 -18.15
CA LEU A 6 -7.31 -0.59 -17.59
C LEU A 6 -6.78 -0.18 -16.23
N ALA A 7 -7.38 -0.74 -15.18
CA ALA A 7 -7.12 -0.36 -13.79
C ALA A 7 -6.89 -1.60 -12.89
N PRO A 8 -5.96 -2.50 -13.26
CA PRO A 8 -5.60 -3.62 -12.39
C PRO A 8 -4.74 -3.14 -11.20
N ASP A 9 -4.79 -3.89 -10.11
CA ASP A 9 -3.79 -3.85 -9.04
C ASP A 9 -2.57 -4.71 -9.39
N GLY A 10 -1.51 -4.64 -8.60
CA GLY A 10 -0.34 -5.51 -8.73
C GLY A 10 -0.68 -6.96 -8.42
N PHE A 11 -0.09 -7.86 -9.18
CA PHE A 11 -0.15 -9.31 -8.93
C PHE A 11 1.06 -9.67 -8.07
N LYS A 12 0.92 -9.60 -6.75
CA LYS A 12 2.00 -9.69 -5.75
C LYS A 12 3.02 -10.79 -6.07
N GLY A 13 4.29 -10.40 -6.12
CA GLY A 13 5.42 -11.29 -6.38
C GLY A 13 5.56 -11.77 -7.84
N THR A 14 4.76 -11.23 -8.79
CA THR A 14 4.81 -11.70 -10.20
C THR A 14 4.90 -10.57 -11.22
N ILE A 15 3.94 -9.65 -11.26
CA ILE A 15 3.91 -8.57 -12.24
C ILE A 15 3.32 -7.28 -11.63
N THR A 16 3.87 -6.12 -12.00
CA THR A 16 3.40 -4.83 -11.52
C THR A 16 2.02 -4.48 -12.09
N ALA A 17 1.27 -3.58 -11.44
CA ALA A 17 0.00 -3.07 -11.95
C ALA A 17 0.17 -2.39 -13.32
N VAL A 18 1.28 -1.70 -13.52
CA VAL A 18 1.62 -1.02 -14.78
C VAL A 18 1.80 -2.02 -15.92
N ASP A 19 2.62 -3.07 -15.70
CA ASP A 19 2.89 -4.09 -16.71
C ASP A 19 1.64 -4.96 -16.94
N ALA A 20 0.84 -5.20 -15.91
CA ALA A 20 -0.43 -5.91 -16.03
C ALA A 20 -1.42 -5.14 -16.92
N ALA A 21 -1.56 -3.82 -16.72
CA ALA A 21 -2.38 -2.97 -17.56
C ALA A 21 -1.91 -2.98 -19.02
N ALA A 22 -0.60 -2.90 -19.26
CA ALA A 22 -0.03 -2.96 -20.61
C ALA A 22 -0.30 -4.32 -21.29
N ALA A 23 -0.09 -5.43 -20.57
CA ALA A 23 -0.34 -6.77 -21.10
C ALA A 23 -1.83 -7.00 -21.44
N LEU A 24 -2.75 -6.52 -20.60
CA LEU A 24 -4.19 -6.58 -20.88
C LEU A 24 -4.55 -5.76 -22.14
N ALA A 25 -3.97 -4.55 -22.32
CA ALA A 25 -4.16 -3.73 -23.51
C ALA A 25 -3.70 -4.44 -24.78
N ASP A 26 -2.48 -5.00 -24.75
CA ASP A 26 -1.91 -5.75 -25.88
C ASP A 26 -2.82 -6.91 -26.30
N GLY A 27 -3.32 -7.66 -25.32
CA GLY A 27 -4.23 -8.75 -25.55
C GLY A 27 -5.56 -8.31 -26.15
N TRP A 28 -6.16 -7.27 -25.59
CA TRP A 28 -7.41 -6.70 -26.10
C TRP A 28 -7.25 -6.19 -27.53
N ALA A 29 -6.19 -5.41 -27.82
CA ALA A 29 -5.92 -4.86 -29.14
C ALA A 29 -5.74 -5.95 -30.21
N SER A 30 -5.35 -7.16 -29.86
CA SER A 30 -5.26 -8.30 -30.78
C SER A 30 -6.65 -8.74 -31.32
N VAL A 31 -7.74 -8.40 -30.61
CA VAL A 31 -9.12 -8.73 -30.96
C VAL A 31 -9.84 -7.50 -31.50
N ASP A 32 -9.74 -6.35 -30.80
CA ASP A 32 -10.27 -5.05 -31.25
C ASP A 32 -9.13 -4.03 -31.38
N PRO A 33 -8.48 -3.94 -32.54
CA PRO A 33 -7.41 -2.97 -32.80
C PRO A 33 -7.89 -1.52 -32.88
N THR A 34 -9.21 -1.28 -32.81
CA THR A 34 -9.78 0.08 -32.83
C THR A 34 -10.07 0.62 -31.43
N ALA A 35 -9.93 -0.20 -30.39
CA ALA A 35 -10.16 0.21 -29.03
C ALA A 35 -9.21 1.32 -28.58
N GLU A 36 -9.72 2.26 -27.80
CA GLU A 36 -8.92 3.29 -27.10
C GLU A 36 -8.64 2.84 -25.67
N PHE A 37 -7.37 2.89 -25.24
CA PHE A 37 -6.97 2.45 -23.93
C PHE A 37 -6.58 3.62 -23.02
N VAL A 38 -7.13 3.63 -21.81
CA VAL A 38 -6.76 4.55 -20.73
C VAL A 38 -6.16 3.75 -19.59
N HIS A 39 -4.86 3.89 -19.38
CA HIS A 39 -4.13 3.18 -18.31
C HIS A 39 -4.29 3.93 -16.99
N ARG A 40 -4.81 3.25 -15.98
CA ARG A 40 -5.00 3.73 -14.60
C ARG A 40 -4.62 2.63 -13.61
N PRO A 41 -3.34 2.16 -13.62
CA PRO A 41 -2.92 1.11 -12.70
C PRO A 41 -3.23 1.53 -11.26
N MET A 42 -3.71 0.59 -10.47
CA MET A 42 -4.16 0.79 -9.11
C MET A 42 -3.15 0.31 -8.09
N ALA A 43 -3.38 0.69 -6.84
CA ALA A 43 -2.72 0.16 -5.66
C ALA A 43 -3.62 0.37 -4.43
N ASP A 44 -3.38 -0.40 -3.38
CA ASP A 44 -4.11 -0.36 -2.11
C ASP A 44 -3.32 0.28 -0.94
N GLY A 45 -2.18 0.93 -1.25
CA GLY A 45 -1.25 1.46 -0.24
C GLY A 45 -0.12 0.48 0.11
N GLY A 46 -0.04 -0.65 -0.60
CA GLY A 46 1.05 -1.62 -0.54
C GLY A 46 2.14 -1.37 -1.57
N GLU A 47 2.84 -2.44 -1.91
CA GLU A 47 3.87 -2.43 -2.95
C GLU A 47 3.31 -1.93 -4.29
N GLY A 48 4.11 -1.10 -4.99
CA GLY A 48 3.72 -0.56 -6.30
C GLY A 48 2.92 0.75 -6.24
N THR A 49 2.56 1.26 -5.06
CA THR A 49 1.80 2.51 -4.91
C THR A 49 2.47 3.68 -5.63
N MET A 50 3.78 3.90 -5.46
CA MET A 50 4.51 4.95 -6.18
C MET A 50 4.48 4.76 -7.70
N ALA A 51 4.65 3.52 -8.17
CA ALA A 51 4.65 3.21 -9.60
C ALA A 51 3.27 3.46 -10.24
N ALA A 52 2.18 3.17 -9.52
CA ALA A 52 0.82 3.45 -9.97
C ALA A 52 0.61 4.97 -10.14
N PHE A 53 1.04 5.79 -9.17
CA PHE A 53 0.98 7.25 -9.29
C PHE A 53 1.85 7.80 -10.42
N GLU A 54 3.09 7.30 -10.56
CA GLU A 54 4.01 7.74 -11.61
C GLU A 54 3.43 7.48 -13.00
N ALA A 55 2.81 6.32 -13.22
CA ALA A 55 2.19 5.96 -14.48
C ALA A 55 0.91 6.75 -14.78
N ALA A 56 0.14 7.10 -13.76
CA ALA A 56 -1.18 7.72 -13.92
C ALA A 56 -1.15 9.25 -13.86
N VAL A 57 -0.13 9.87 -13.24
CA VAL A 57 -0.07 11.32 -13.02
C VAL A 57 1.03 11.96 -13.89
N PRO A 58 0.68 12.63 -14.99
CA PRO A 58 1.65 13.33 -15.82
C PRO A 58 2.43 14.38 -15.02
N GLY A 59 3.75 14.36 -15.17
CA GLY A 59 4.63 15.32 -14.48
C GLY A 59 5.04 14.87 -13.06
N ALA A 60 4.72 13.65 -12.65
CA ALA A 60 5.28 13.05 -11.45
C ALA A 60 6.82 12.91 -11.57
N VAL A 61 7.55 13.23 -10.50
CA VAL A 61 9.02 13.24 -10.49
C VAL A 61 9.54 12.38 -9.33
N ARG A 62 10.43 11.42 -9.63
CA ARG A 62 11.13 10.67 -8.60
C ARG A 62 12.19 11.54 -7.93
N MET A 63 12.16 11.55 -6.60
CA MET A 63 13.07 12.29 -5.75
C MET A 63 13.99 11.28 -5.03
N PRO A 64 15.18 10.99 -5.57
CA PRO A 64 16.05 9.95 -5.04
C PRO A 64 16.65 10.37 -3.70
N LEU A 65 16.82 9.40 -2.81
CA LEU A 65 17.50 9.56 -1.53
C LEU A 65 18.06 8.22 -1.06
N THR A 66 19.01 8.27 -0.10
CA THR A 66 19.49 7.10 0.62
C THR A 66 19.06 7.21 2.07
N VAL A 67 18.40 6.19 2.60
CA VAL A 67 17.90 6.15 3.98
C VAL A 67 18.60 5.07 4.81
N ASP A 68 18.48 5.18 6.14
CA ASP A 68 18.80 4.09 7.06
C ASP A 68 17.62 3.13 7.05
N GLY A 69 17.74 2.05 6.31
CA GLY A 69 16.73 0.99 6.26
C GLY A 69 16.75 0.11 7.51
N LEU A 70 16.15 -1.05 7.36
CA LEU A 70 15.98 -2.02 8.43
C LEU A 70 17.35 -2.43 9.04
N ALA A 71 17.40 -2.52 10.38
CA ALA A 71 18.59 -2.92 11.11
C ALA A 71 19.87 -2.13 10.76
N GLY A 72 19.73 -0.87 10.36
CA GLY A 72 20.86 0.02 10.05
C GLY A 72 21.49 -0.18 8.67
N GLN A 73 20.90 -0.96 7.79
CA GLN A 73 21.34 -1.07 6.39
C GLN A 73 21.06 0.24 5.64
N ARG A 74 21.93 0.60 4.70
CA ARG A 74 21.68 1.74 3.79
C ARG A 74 20.84 1.26 2.63
N VAL A 75 19.74 1.98 2.34
CA VAL A 75 18.81 1.68 1.25
C VAL A 75 18.71 2.88 0.32
N ASP A 76 19.05 2.68 -0.94
CA ASP A 76 18.80 3.66 -1.99
C ASP A 76 17.35 3.53 -2.44
N THR A 77 16.60 4.61 -2.34
CA THR A 77 15.16 4.67 -2.61
C THR A 77 14.77 6.01 -3.22
N CYS A 78 13.49 6.27 -3.34
CA CYS A 78 12.96 7.57 -3.71
C CYS A 78 11.60 7.80 -3.03
N TRP A 79 11.16 9.03 -3.00
CA TRP A 79 9.77 9.40 -2.90
C TRP A 79 9.32 10.05 -4.21
N LEU A 80 8.02 10.14 -4.47
CA LEU A 80 7.48 10.68 -5.70
C LEU A 80 6.85 12.05 -5.43
N LEU A 81 7.28 13.08 -6.17
CA LEU A 81 6.65 14.41 -6.15
C LEU A 81 5.60 14.47 -7.25
N LEU A 82 4.34 14.63 -6.86
CA LEU A 82 3.24 14.93 -7.78
C LEU A 82 3.12 16.44 -7.98
N PRO A 83 2.69 16.89 -9.18
CA PRO A 83 2.54 18.30 -9.49
C PRO A 83 1.61 19.04 -8.53
N PRO A 84 1.76 20.38 -8.40
CA PRO A 84 0.82 21.21 -7.66
C PRO A 84 -0.62 21.08 -8.16
N THR A 85 -1.56 21.10 -7.21
CA THR A 85 -3.00 21.16 -7.45
C THR A 85 -3.62 22.26 -6.60
N GLU A 86 -4.89 22.59 -6.82
CA GLU A 86 -5.61 23.56 -6.00
C GLU A 86 -5.57 23.20 -4.50
N ASN A 87 -5.71 21.90 -4.18
CA ASN A 87 -5.71 21.39 -2.80
C ASN A 87 -4.30 21.08 -2.26
N ALA A 88 -3.28 21.10 -3.10
CA ALA A 88 -1.88 20.89 -2.72
C ALA A 88 -0.96 21.83 -3.52
N PRO A 89 -0.93 23.13 -3.19
CA PRO A 89 -0.29 24.17 -4.00
C PRO A 89 1.24 24.02 -4.12
N ALA A 90 1.90 23.33 -3.19
CA ALA A 90 3.33 23.01 -3.29
C ALA A 90 3.59 21.54 -3.68
N GLY A 91 2.56 20.88 -4.24
CA GLY A 91 2.63 19.47 -4.64
C GLY A 91 2.34 18.49 -3.51
N THR A 92 2.24 17.22 -3.90
CA THR A 92 2.02 16.09 -2.99
C THR A 92 3.22 15.15 -3.05
N ALA A 93 3.77 14.77 -1.91
CA ALA A 93 4.75 13.68 -1.86
C ALA A 93 4.04 12.35 -1.65
N VAL A 94 4.37 11.35 -2.47
CA VAL A 94 3.99 9.95 -2.25
C VAL A 94 5.20 9.22 -1.71
N VAL A 95 5.04 8.56 -0.57
CA VAL A 95 6.08 7.78 0.11
C VAL A 95 5.57 6.37 0.33
N ASP A 96 6.41 5.38 0.09
CA ASP A 96 6.09 3.96 0.26
C ASP A 96 6.96 3.36 1.36
N LEU A 97 6.32 2.84 2.42
CA LEU A 97 7.01 2.16 3.50
C LEU A 97 7.78 0.92 2.97
N GLY A 98 7.18 0.19 2.03
CA GLY A 98 7.80 -1.01 1.46
C GLY A 98 9.18 -0.74 0.86
N SER A 99 9.38 0.43 0.24
CA SER A 99 10.65 0.81 -0.39
C SER A 99 11.71 1.32 0.59
N THR A 100 11.35 1.63 1.84
CA THR A 100 12.24 2.19 2.86
C THR A 100 12.49 1.25 4.04
N SER A 101 11.45 0.52 4.44
CA SER A 101 11.39 -0.30 5.66
C SER A 101 10.57 -1.59 5.43
N GLY A 102 10.52 -2.07 4.17
CA GLY A 102 9.73 -3.21 3.75
C GLY A 102 10.37 -4.56 4.05
N ILE A 103 9.53 -5.60 4.19
CA ILE A 103 9.97 -6.96 4.50
C ILE A 103 10.78 -7.57 3.35
N GLU A 104 10.50 -7.17 2.10
CA GLU A 104 11.23 -7.62 0.91
C GLU A 104 12.70 -7.15 0.85
N LEU A 105 13.04 -6.12 1.65
CA LEU A 105 14.42 -5.63 1.77
C LEU A 105 15.29 -6.52 2.67
N LEU A 106 14.70 -7.48 3.38
CA LEU A 106 15.39 -8.34 4.31
C LEU A 106 15.81 -9.67 3.66
N HIS A 107 17.07 -10.06 3.85
CA HIS A 107 17.54 -11.42 3.59
C HIS A 107 17.09 -12.40 4.68
N GLU A 108 17.09 -11.93 5.93
CA GLU A 108 16.66 -12.67 7.11
C GLU A 108 15.74 -11.79 7.98
N LEU A 109 14.68 -12.39 8.52
CA LEU A 109 13.76 -11.67 9.40
C LEU A 109 14.47 -11.24 10.69
N CYS A 110 14.36 -9.96 11.05
CA CYS A 110 14.93 -9.37 12.24
C CYS A 110 13.87 -8.64 13.07
N PRO A 111 12.90 -9.39 13.67
CA PRO A 111 11.70 -8.82 14.29
C PRO A 111 11.97 -7.81 15.41
N TRP A 112 13.09 -7.94 16.10
CA TRP A 112 13.47 -7.07 17.20
C TRP A 112 14.15 -5.78 16.76
N ASP A 113 14.88 -5.81 15.64
CA ASP A 113 15.74 -4.74 15.18
C ASP A 113 15.21 -4.03 13.93
N ALA A 114 14.22 -4.60 13.26
CA ALA A 114 13.51 -3.94 12.16
C ALA A 114 12.76 -2.71 12.68
N ASP A 115 12.93 -1.57 12.00
CA ASP A 115 12.36 -0.29 12.40
C ASP A 115 11.92 0.57 11.21
N THR A 116 11.22 1.66 11.50
CA THR A 116 10.66 2.57 10.52
C THR A 116 11.49 3.85 10.29
N THR A 117 12.76 3.88 10.68
CA THR A 117 13.60 5.09 10.53
C THR A 117 13.72 5.52 9.08
N GLY A 118 13.90 4.59 8.15
CA GLY A 118 13.99 4.89 6.72
C GLY A 118 12.75 5.60 6.19
N LEU A 119 11.55 5.15 6.61
CA LEU A 119 10.29 5.84 6.29
C LEU A 119 10.30 7.28 6.82
N GLY A 120 10.67 7.46 8.10
CA GLY A 120 10.73 8.79 8.70
C GLY A 120 11.71 9.73 8.01
N GLN A 121 12.87 9.23 7.55
CA GLN A 121 13.84 10.01 6.77
C GLN A 121 13.30 10.41 5.40
N ALA A 122 12.55 9.54 4.71
CA ALA A 122 11.90 9.87 3.45
C ALA A 122 10.82 10.96 3.64
N LEU A 123 10.01 10.85 4.72
CA LEU A 123 9.04 11.88 5.10
C LEU A 123 9.74 13.21 5.42
N ALA A 124 10.85 13.18 6.17
CA ALA A 124 11.63 14.37 6.48
C ALA A 124 12.16 15.05 5.23
N ALA A 125 12.67 14.29 4.25
CA ALA A 125 13.13 14.83 2.96
C ALA A 125 11.99 15.49 2.16
N ALA A 126 10.80 14.89 2.14
CA ALA A 126 9.62 15.49 1.52
C ALA A 126 9.18 16.79 2.22
N LEU A 127 9.23 16.82 3.55
CA LEU A 127 8.96 18.05 4.34
C LEU A 127 10.00 19.15 4.09
N ASP A 128 11.29 18.79 3.93
CA ASP A 128 12.36 19.73 3.57
C ASP A 128 12.17 20.33 2.18
N HIS A 129 11.57 19.57 1.26
CA HIS A 129 11.17 20.07 -0.06
C HIS A 129 10.02 21.09 0.03
N GLY A 130 9.20 21.03 1.09
CA GLY A 130 8.14 21.98 1.35
C GLY A 130 6.78 21.59 0.74
N VAL A 131 6.51 20.28 0.53
CA VAL A 131 5.24 19.80 -0.01
C VAL A 131 4.04 20.19 0.86
N SER A 132 2.86 20.34 0.23
CA SER A 132 1.62 20.69 0.94
C SER A 132 0.89 19.47 1.50
N ARG A 133 1.14 18.28 0.93
CA ARG A 133 0.46 17.03 1.29
C ARG A 133 1.43 15.86 1.25
N LEU A 134 1.22 14.91 2.15
CA LEU A 134 1.86 13.59 2.14
C LEU A 134 0.79 12.51 1.90
N VAL A 135 1.10 11.57 1.01
CA VAL A 135 0.36 10.33 0.80
C VAL A 135 1.32 9.20 1.08
N VAL A 136 0.99 8.33 2.03
CA VAL A 136 1.92 7.33 2.53
C VAL A 136 1.30 5.95 2.47
N GLY A 137 1.83 5.09 1.60
CA GLY A 137 1.52 3.67 1.60
C GLY A 137 2.28 2.97 2.73
N ILE A 138 1.57 2.22 3.59
CA ILE A 138 2.20 1.52 4.73
C ILE A 138 2.15 0.00 4.65
N GLY A 139 1.86 -0.53 3.47
CA GLY A 139 1.91 -1.97 3.20
C GLY A 139 3.33 -2.56 3.26
N SER A 140 3.43 -3.88 3.27
CA SER A 140 4.68 -4.66 3.20
C SER A 140 5.70 -4.38 4.32
N SER A 141 5.28 -3.89 5.50
CA SER A 141 6.19 -3.52 6.60
C SER A 141 6.91 -4.73 7.20
N ALA A 142 8.19 -4.56 7.54
CA ALA A 142 8.99 -5.56 8.27
C ALA A 142 8.95 -5.38 9.78
N SER A 143 8.74 -4.17 10.27
CA SER A 143 8.88 -3.79 11.68
C SER A 143 7.60 -4.02 12.50
N THR A 144 7.77 -4.12 13.82
CA THR A 144 6.70 -4.02 14.82
C THR A 144 7.16 -3.04 15.92
N ASP A 145 7.68 -1.89 15.50
CA ASP A 145 8.28 -0.85 16.36
C ASP A 145 7.28 0.23 16.80
N GLY A 146 5.98 0.09 16.47
CA GLY A 146 4.99 1.11 16.78
C GLY A 146 5.22 2.44 16.04
N GLY A 147 6.05 2.46 14.98
CA GLY A 147 6.41 3.68 14.26
C GLY A 147 7.42 4.58 15.01
N THR A 148 8.07 4.05 16.05
CA THR A 148 9.03 4.85 16.84
C THR A 148 10.22 5.32 16.02
N GLY A 149 10.72 4.50 15.07
CA GLY A 149 11.77 4.89 14.13
C GLY A 149 11.36 6.08 13.27
N MET A 150 10.17 6.04 12.69
CA MET A 150 9.60 7.14 11.89
C MET A 150 9.49 8.43 12.71
N LEU A 151 8.86 8.36 13.88
CA LEU A 151 8.70 9.53 14.74
C LEU A 151 10.05 10.09 15.21
N THR A 152 11.04 9.22 15.47
CA THR A 152 12.40 9.67 15.85
C THR A 152 13.06 10.45 14.71
N ALA A 153 12.96 9.99 13.48
CA ALA A 153 13.47 10.72 12.32
C ALA A 153 12.75 12.06 12.09
N LEU A 154 11.51 12.18 12.58
CA LEU A 154 10.71 13.42 12.55
C LEU A 154 10.94 14.31 13.78
N GLY A 155 11.85 13.93 14.71
CA GLY A 155 12.29 14.77 15.84
C GLY A 155 11.78 14.34 17.21
N VAL A 156 11.01 13.26 17.34
CA VAL A 156 10.58 12.72 18.63
C VAL A 156 11.76 12.04 19.33
N ARG A 157 11.85 12.15 20.67
CA ARG A 157 12.81 11.40 21.47
C ARG A 157 12.09 10.44 22.40
N PHE A 158 12.36 9.16 22.25
CA PHE A 158 11.90 8.10 23.16
C PHE A 158 13.02 7.82 24.14
N LEU A 159 12.75 7.98 25.45
CA LEU A 159 13.76 7.95 26.49
C LEU A 159 13.44 6.87 27.52
N ASP A 160 14.47 6.20 28.01
CA ASP A 160 14.41 5.27 29.13
C ASP A 160 14.26 5.99 30.49
N ALA A 161 14.22 5.22 31.57
CA ALA A 161 14.11 5.74 32.93
C ALA A 161 15.34 6.58 33.39
N ALA A 162 16.49 6.44 32.71
CA ALA A 162 17.68 7.23 32.94
C ALA A 162 17.73 8.50 32.07
N GLY A 163 16.77 8.69 31.16
CA GLY A 163 16.74 9.80 30.21
C GLY A 163 17.63 9.59 28.99
N ALA A 164 18.14 8.38 28.76
CA ALA A 164 18.88 8.02 27.55
C ALA A 164 17.92 7.56 26.44
N PRO A 165 18.30 7.74 25.15
CA PRO A 165 17.53 7.21 24.04
C PRO A 165 17.41 5.69 24.12
N VAL A 166 16.20 5.15 23.89
CA VAL A 166 15.97 3.70 23.82
C VAL A 166 16.55 3.09 22.54
N ALA A 167 16.69 1.76 22.51
CA ALA A 167 17.09 1.03 21.32
C ALA A 167 16.05 1.19 20.21
N ARG A 168 16.48 1.05 18.95
CA ARG A 168 15.59 1.06 17.77
C ARG A 168 14.82 -0.27 17.67
N GLY A 169 13.73 -0.26 16.92
CA GLY A 169 12.90 -1.44 16.66
C GLY A 169 12.03 -1.83 17.85
N ALA A 170 11.43 -3.02 17.77
CA ALA A 170 10.60 -3.58 18.85
C ALA A 170 11.38 -3.78 20.15
N ARG A 171 12.70 -3.97 20.07
CA ARG A 171 13.62 -4.12 21.21
C ARG A 171 13.54 -2.98 22.22
N GLY A 172 13.36 -1.75 21.73
CA GLY A 172 13.32 -0.57 22.60
C GLY A 172 11.98 -0.29 23.24
N LEU A 173 10.90 -0.94 22.78
CA LEU A 173 9.54 -0.60 23.23
C LEU A 173 9.34 -0.76 24.73
N ASP A 174 9.91 -1.81 25.32
CA ASP A 174 9.76 -2.09 26.76
C ASP A 174 10.51 -1.10 27.64
N ASP A 175 11.57 -0.48 27.13
CA ASP A 175 12.40 0.47 27.86
C ASP A 175 11.83 1.91 27.85
N ILE A 176 10.83 2.22 27.00
CA ILE A 176 10.30 3.58 26.89
C ILE A 176 9.64 4.02 28.21
N ALA A 177 10.23 4.99 28.88
CA ALA A 177 9.71 5.59 30.11
C ALA A 177 9.08 6.98 29.86
N SER A 178 9.56 7.72 28.86
CA SER A 178 9.03 9.04 28.51
C SER A 178 9.22 9.38 27.03
N VAL A 179 8.42 10.32 26.54
CA VAL A 179 8.45 10.82 25.16
C VAL A 179 8.59 12.33 25.17
N ASP A 180 9.56 12.85 24.43
CA ASP A 180 9.76 14.29 24.21
C ASP A 180 9.37 14.63 22.77
N LEU A 181 8.29 15.40 22.63
CA LEU A 181 7.72 15.84 21.36
C LEU A 181 8.14 17.28 20.98
N SER A 182 9.04 17.91 21.75
CA SER A 182 9.36 19.34 21.60
C SER A 182 9.99 19.68 20.23
N ALA A 183 10.65 18.73 19.60
CA ALA A 183 11.28 18.90 18.29
C ALA A 183 10.53 18.18 17.16
N LEU A 184 9.33 17.64 17.43
CA LEU A 184 8.53 16.98 16.40
C LEU A 184 8.14 17.97 15.30
N ARG A 185 8.48 17.63 14.07
CA ARG A 185 8.12 18.41 12.88
C ARG A 185 6.60 18.41 12.69
N ALA A 186 6.07 19.59 12.36
CA ALA A 186 4.63 19.73 12.07
C ALA A 186 4.24 18.91 10.84
N ALA A 187 3.13 18.20 10.94
CA ALA A 187 2.55 17.47 9.81
C ALA A 187 1.81 18.45 8.88
N PRO A 188 2.00 18.35 7.54
CA PRO A 188 1.06 18.94 6.60
C PRO A 188 -0.24 18.10 6.57
N GLU A 189 -1.03 18.19 5.52
CA GLU A 189 -2.07 17.18 5.30
C GLU A 189 -1.40 15.81 5.04
N VAL A 190 -1.72 14.79 5.85
CA VAL A 190 -1.15 13.43 5.72
C VAL A 190 -2.27 12.41 5.53
N ARG A 191 -2.25 11.72 4.39
CA ARG A 191 -3.11 10.58 4.08
C ARG A 191 -2.31 9.30 4.14
N VAL A 192 -2.76 8.35 4.96
CA VAL A 192 -2.08 7.06 5.16
C VAL A 192 -2.93 5.96 4.57
N LEU A 193 -2.41 5.33 3.53
CA LEU A 193 -3.12 4.33 2.74
C LEU A 193 -2.98 2.96 3.41
N THR A 194 -4.09 2.40 3.85
CA THR A 194 -4.14 1.06 4.44
C THR A 194 -5.56 0.52 4.47
N ASP A 195 -5.73 -0.75 4.14
CA ASP A 195 -7.00 -1.48 4.28
C ASP A 195 -7.03 -2.33 5.57
N VAL A 196 -5.93 -2.30 6.35
CA VAL A 196 -5.85 -2.96 7.65
C VAL A 196 -6.67 -2.19 8.68
N THR A 197 -7.62 -2.87 9.32
CA THR A 197 -8.51 -2.30 10.32
C THR A 197 -8.16 -2.72 11.75
N ASN A 198 -7.14 -3.55 11.93
CA ASN A 198 -6.72 -4.09 13.21
C ASN A 198 -6.38 -2.99 14.23
N PRO A 199 -6.76 -3.16 15.52
CA PRO A 199 -6.33 -2.29 16.59
C PRO A 199 -4.82 -2.43 16.85
N LEU A 200 -4.24 -1.54 17.63
CA LEU A 200 -2.82 -1.56 17.93
C LEU A 200 -2.44 -2.79 18.76
N THR A 201 -3.22 -3.13 19.79
CA THR A 201 -2.90 -4.16 20.80
C THR A 201 -4.00 -5.20 20.97
N GLY A 202 -3.68 -6.28 21.70
CA GLY A 202 -4.60 -7.37 22.03
C GLY A 202 -4.63 -8.49 20.99
N PRO A 203 -5.57 -9.45 21.08
CA PRO A 203 -5.58 -10.65 20.24
C PRO A 203 -5.71 -10.40 18.75
N ARG A 204 -6.20 -9.23 18.36
CA ARG A 204 -6.29 -8.77 16.96
C ARG A 204 -5.31 -7.63 16.67
N GLY A 205 -4.38 -7.35 17.59
CA GLY A 205 -3.41 -6.28 17.50
C GLY A 205 -2.24 -6.56 16.56
N ALA A 206 -1.38 -5.55 16.41
CA ALA A 206 -0.23 -5.57 15.51
C ALA A 206 0.71 -6.75 15.77
N ALA A 207 1.11 -6.98 17.03
CA ALA A 207 2.04 -8.03 17.40
C ALA A 207 1.40 -9.43 17.23
N ALA A 208 0.16 -9.61 17.66
CA ALA A 208 -0.51 -10.91 17.63
C ALA A 208 -0.81 -11.40 16.21
N VAL A 209 -1.31 -10.51 15.34
CA VAL A 209 -1.75 -10.88 13.98
C VAL A 209 -0.60 -10.86 12.98
N PHE A 210 0.23 -9.83 13.00
CA PHE A 210 1.26 -9.62 11.97
C PHE A 210 2.68 -9.96 12.44
N GLY A 211 2.91 -10.10 13.76
CA GLY A 211 4.20 -10.46 14.33
C GLY A 211 4.76 -11.79 13.81
N PRO A 212 3.97 -12.88 13.75
CA PRO A 212 4.45 -14.18 13.30
C PRO A 212 5.07 -14.20 11.89
N GLN A 213 4.48 -13.50 10.94
CA GLN A 213 5.02 -13.39 9.57
C GLN A 213 6.31 -12.55 9.51
N LYS A 214 6.54 -11.68 10.49
CA LYS A 214 7.75 -10.85 10.63
C LYS A 214 8.84 -11.51 11.48
N GLY A 215 8.58 -12.71 12.01
CA GLY A 215 9.52 -13.49 12.80
C GLY A 215 9.28 -13.53 14.31
N LEU A 216 8.30 -12.77 14.86
CA LEU A 216 7.87 -12.87 16.25
C LEU A 216 6.95 -14.08 16.41
N ARG A 217 7.49 -15.22 16.82
CA ARG A 217 6.72 -16.50 16.85
C ARG A 217 6.44 -17.02 18.25
N ALA A 218 7.29 -16.71 19.24
CA ALA A 218 7.07 -17.14 20.61
C ALA A 218 5.96 -16.31 21.26
N ALA A 219 5.08 -16.95 22.01
CA ALA A 219 3.94 -16.28 22.65
C ALA A 219 4.39 -15.20 23.64
N GLU A 220 5.49 -15.46 24.36
CA GLU A 220 6.11 -14.51 25.27
C GLU A 220 6.66 -13.27 24.56
N ASP A 221 7.27 -13.42 23.38
CA ASP A 221 7.78 -12.30 22.56
C ASP A 221 6.62 -11.44 22.04
N ILE A 222 5.56 -12.08 21.55
CA ILE A 222 4.34 -11.39 21.09
C ILE A 222 3.72 -10.59 22.23
N ALA A 223 3.62 -11.18 23.44
CA ALA A 223 3.07 -10.50 24.61
C ALA A 223 3.94 -9.31 25.04
N LEU A 224 5.26 -9.47 25.04
CA LEU A 224 6.20 -8.40 25.38
C LEU A 224 6.08 -7.21 24.43
N VAL A 225 6.01 -7.47 23.12
CA VAL A 225 5.84 -6.42 22.10
C VAL A 225 4.47 -5.76 22.22
N ASP A 226 3.39 -6.54 22.47
CA ASP A 226 2.03 -5.99 22.67
C ASP A 226 1.98 -5.05 23.89
N ASP A 227 2.62 -5.43 25.01
CA ASP A 227 2.72 -4.59 26.21
C ASP A 227 3.55 -3.32 25.97
N GLY A 228 4.62 -3.41 25.18
CA GLY A 228 5.42 -2.25 24.77
C GLY A 228 4.62 -1.29 23.88
N LEU A 229 3.85 -1.81 22.92
CA LEU A 229 2.96 -1.01 22.07
C LEU A 229 1.84 -0.34 22.89
N ARG A 230 1.29 -1.02 23.91
CA ARG A 230 0.30 -0.43 24.82
C ARG A 230 0.89 0.73 25.60
N ARG A 231 2.09 0.57 26.17
CA ARG A 231 2.83 1.66 26.84
C ARG A 231 3.09 2.83 25.92
N LEU A 232 3.50 2.58 24.68
CA LEU A 232 3.70 3.61 23.66
C LEU A 232 2.41 4.38 23.39
N ALA A 233 1.27 3.69 23.28
CA ALA A 233 -0.04 4.31 23.08
C ALA A 233 -0.40 5.25 24.23
N ASP A 234 -0.19 4.81 25.48
CA ASP A 234 -0.44 5.63 26.68
C ASP A 234 0.40 6.92 26.67
N LEU A 235 1.70 6.81 26.35
CA LEU A 235 2.63 7.94 26.30
C LEU A 235 2.32 8.93 25.17
N LEU A 236 1.90 8.44 24.02
CA LEU A 236 1.49 9.25 22.85
C LEU A 236 0.02 9.69 22.93
N ARG A 237 -0.74 9.23 23.95
CA ARG A 237 -2.18 9.48 24.13
C ARG A 237 -3.02 9.04 22.93
N ILE A 238 -2.73 7.86 22.40
CA ILE A 238 -3.44 7.24 21.28
C ILE A 238 -4.42 6.21 21.86
N ASP A 239 -5.61 6.10 21.27
CA ASP A 239 -6.53 4.99 21.55
C ASP A 239 -5.96 3.68 20.95
N PRO A 240 -5.55 2.69 21.77
CA PRO A 240 -5.03 1.43 21.27
C PRO A 240 -6.09 0.59 20.53
N ALA A 241 -7.39 0.89 20.70
CA ALA A 241 -8.48 0.23 19.99
C ALA A 241 -8.82 0.91 18.66
N GLY A 242 -8.17 2.03 18.33
CA GLY A 242 -8.39 2.78 17.09
C GLY A 242 -8.26 1.89 15.86
N GLN A 243 -9.20 2.04 14.93
CA GLN A 243 -9.23 1.30 13.68
C GLN A 243 -7.99 1.61 12.82
N GLY A 244 -7.28 0.57 12.38
CA GLY A 244 -6.07 0.70 11.58
C GLY A 244 -4.80 1.06 12.37
N HIS A 245 -4.89 1.29 13.68
CA HIS A 245 -3.73 1.61 14.51
C HIS A 245 -2.69 0.49 14.55
N GLY A 246 -3.11 -0.79 14.36
CA GLY A 246 -2.21 -1.94 14.26
C GLY A 246 -1.54 -2.11 12.90
N ALA A 247 -1.94 -1.35 11.88
CA ALA A 247 -1.33 -1.44 10.57
C ALA A 247 0.17 -1.18 10.62
N ALA A 248 0.91 -1.92 9.78
CA ALA A 248 2.36 -1.80 9.66
C ALA A 248 3.11 -1.88 11.02
N GLY A 249 2.69 -2.84 11.87
CA GLY A 249 3.35 -3.06 13.16
C GLY A 249 3.19 -1.91 14.16
N GLY A 250 2.07 -1.17 14.08
CA GLY A 250 1.75 -0.02 14.92
C GLY A 250 2.11 1.33 14.31
N THR A 251 2.69 1.35 13.09
CA THR A 251 3.00 2.62 12.39
C THR A 251 1.73 3.42 12.10
N GLY A 252 0.58 2.76 11.89
CA GLY A 252 -0.72 3.43 11.78
C GLY A 252 -1.05 4.30 12.99
N ALA A 253 -0.80 3.81 14.21
CA ALA A 253 -0.98 4.58 15.44
C ALA A 253 -0.02 5.78 15.52
N ALA A 254 1.25 5.60 15.11
CA ALA A 254 2.22 6.68 15.07
C ALA A 254 1.81 7.80 14.10
N PHE A 255 1.26 7.45 12.94
CA PHE A 255 0.70 8.45 12.03
C PHE A 255 -0.49 9.18 12.63
N ALA A 256 -1.41 8.47 13.30
CA ALA A 256 -2.54 9.11 14.00
C ALA A 256 -2.05 10.10 15.08
N ALA A 257 -1.01 9.75 15.85
CA ALA A 257 -0.37 10.65 16.81
C ALA A 257 0.26 11.88 16.15
N TRP A 258 0.78 11.74 14.94
CA TRP A 258 1.38 12.84 14.19
C TRP A 258 0.36 13.70 13.44
N GLY A 259 -0.93 13.32 13.45
CA GLY A 259 -2.02 14.05 12.77
C GLY A 259 -2.37 13.48 11.38
N GLY A 260 -1.86 12.30 11.05
CA GLY A 260 -2.21 11.58 9.82
C GLY A 260 -3.61 10.96 9.90
N VAL A 261 -4.29 10.88 8.76
CA VAL A 261 -5.60 10.25 8.60
C VAL A 261 -5.42 8.96 7.84
N LEU A 262 -5.78 7.84 8.49
CA LEU A 262 -5.81 6.53 7.83
C LEU A 262 -7.02 6.45 6.92
N ALA A 263 -6.81 5.98 5.69
CA ALA A 263 -7.86 5.91 4.68
C ALA A 263 -7.70 4.63 3.83
N PRO A 264 -8.81 4.11 3.28
CA PRO A 264 -8.77 2.97 2.35
C PRO A 264 -7.91 3.29 1.13
N GLY A 265 -6.92 2.43 0.84
CA GLY A 265 -5.92 2.68 -0.18
C GLY A 265 -6.51 2.84 -1.58
N ALA A 266 -7.38 1.92 -2.00
CA ALA A 266 -7.99 1.94 -3.33
C ALA A 266 -8.76 3.25 -3.62
N ALA A 267 -9.54 3.75 -2.67
CA ALA A 267 -10.34 4.98 -2.85
C ALA A 267 -9.47 6.23 -2.95
N GLU A 268 -8.46 6.36 -2.11
CA GLU A 268 -7.55 7.51 -2.12
C GLU A 268 -6.66 7.52 -3.37
N VAL A 269 -6.14 6.36 -3.80
CA VAL A 269 -5.40 6.23 -5.05
C VAL A 269 -6.29 6.63 -6.22
N ALA A 270 -7.50 6.09 -6.31
CA ALA A 270 -8.45 6.41 -7.37
C ALA A 270 -8.75 7.91 -7.48
N ALA A 271 -8.93 8.59 -6.33
CA ALA A 271 -9.18 10.03 -6.30
C ALA A 271 -7.98 10.83 -6.81
N LEU A 272 -6.76 10.45 -6.41
CA LEU A 272 -5.54 11.17 -6.78
C LEU A 272 -5.12 10.96 -8.25
N ILE A 273 -5.48 9.83 -8.87
CA ILE A 273 -5.21 9.55 -10.28
C ILE A 273 -6.36 9.97 -11.21
N ASP A 274 -7.39 10.63 -10.68
CA ASP A 274 -8.60 11.02 -11.41
C ASP A 274 -9.25 9.81 -12.15
N LEU A 275 -9.41 8.71 -11.42
CA LEU A 275 -9.99 7.50 -11.99
C LEU A 275 -11.46 7.69 -12.37
N ALA A 276 -12.23 8.44 -11.58
CA ALA A 276 -13.63 8.71 -11.88
C ALA A 276 -13.79 9.49 -13.18
N GLY A 277 -12.94 10.50 -13.44
CA GLY A 277 -12.91 11.22 -14.71
C GLY A 277 -12.52 10.31 -15.88
N ALA A 278 -11.58 9.38 -15.68
CA ALA A 278 -11.21 8.42 -16.71
C ALA A 278 -12.33 7.43 -17.06
N ILE A 279 -13.15 7.03 -16.08
CA ILE A 279 -14.25 6.08 -16.22
C ILE A 279 -15.51 6.74 -16.79
N ALA A 280 -15.71 8.04 -16.64
CA ALA A 280 -16.94 8.74 -16.99
C ALA A 280 -17.40 8.52 -18.44
N ASP A 281 -16.44 8.38 -19.36
CA ASP A 281 -16.69 8.15 -20.80
C ASP A 281 -16.26 6.74 -21.25
N ALA A 282 -16.02 5.81 -20.31
CA ALA A 282 -15.57 4.46 -20.63
C ALA A 282 -16.76 3.55 -20.97
N ASP A 283 -16.58 2.69 -21.97
CA ASP A 283 -17.50 1.58 -22.24
C ASP A 283 -17.20 0.41 -21.32
N VAL A 284 -15.92 0.19 -21.01
CA VAL A 284 -15.42 -0.95 -20.22
C VAL A 284 -14.36 -0.51 -19.24
N VAL A 285 -14.40 -1.07 -18.03
CA VAL A 285 -13.36 -0.99 -17.01
C VAL A 285 -12.84 -2.39 -16.74
N VAL A 286 -11.58 -2.66 -17.04
CA VAL A 286 -10.92 -3.92 -16.70
C VAL A 286 -10.07 -3.71 -15.46
N THR A 287 -10.39 -4.45 -14.42
CA THR A 287 -9.63 -4.51 -13.17
C THR A 287 -9.02 -5.88 -12.95
N GLY A 288 -8.19 -6.04 -11.92
CA GLY A 288 -7.62 -7.34 -11.61
C GLY A 288 -6.71 -7.30 -10.39
N GLU A 289 -6.35 -8.49 -9.91
CA GLU A 289 -5.41 -8.73 -8.82
C GLU A 289 -4.84 -10.15 -8.90
N GLY A 290 -3.84 -10.46 -8.03
CA GLY A 290 -3.22 -11.81 -8.02
C GLY A 290 -4.17 -12.93 -7.59
N SER A 291 -5.05 -12.71 -6.61
CA SER A 291 -6.02 -13.70 -6.13
C SER A 291 -7.33 -13.02 -5.74
N TYR A 292 -8.39 -13.32 -6.46
CA TYR A 292 -9.74 -12.86 -6.19
C TYR A 292 -10.52 -13.96 -5.47
N ASP A 293 -10.93 -13.71 -4.22
CA ASP A 293 -11.55 -14.68 -3.31
C ASP A 293 -12.71 -14.06 -2.52
N GLY A 294 -13.35 -14.85 -1.65
CA GLY A 294 -14.49 -14.40 -0.82
C GLY A 294 -14.18 -13.21 0.10
N GLN A 295 -12.90 -12.88 0.34
CA GLN A 295 -12.48 -11.70 1.10
C GLN A 295 -12.24 -10.47 0.22
N SER A 296 -12.23 -10.63 -1.10
CA SER A 296 -12.03 -9.53 -2.06
C SER A 296 -13.27 -8.63 -2.22
N GLY A 297 -14.39 -8.97 -1.55
CA GLY A 297 -15.64 -8.19 -1.56
C GLY A 297 -15.61 -6.90 -0.76
N ASP A 298 -14.77 -6.79 0.27
CA ASP A 298 -14.78 -5.66 1.20
C ASP A 298 -13.65 -4.66 0.91
N GLY A 299 -13.93 -3.67 0.02
CA GLY A 299 -13.08 -2.48 -0.15
C GLY A 299 -11.80 -2.68 -0.96
N LYS A 300 -11.52 -3.88 -1.46
CA LYS A 300 -10.36 -4.12 -2.34
C LYS A 300 -10.57 -3.53 -3.74
N VAL A 301 -9.47 -3.33 -4.46
CA VAL A 301 -9.44 -2.67 -5.78
C VAL A 301 -10.48 -3.22 -6.75
N PRO A 302 -10.66 -4.53 -7.00
CA PRO A 302 -11.62 -5.00 -7.98
C PRO A 302 -13.07 -4.66 -7.64
N SER A 303 -13.50 -4.88 -6.40
CA SER A 303 -14.88 -4.60 -5.96
C SER A 303 -15.18 -3.10 -5.94
N PHE A 304 -14.22 -2.28 -5.52
CA PHE A 304 -14.31 -0.82 -5.56
C PHE A 304 -14.50 -0.32 -7.00
N LEU A 305 -13.71 -0.84 -7.95
CA LEU A 305 -13.78 -0.47 -9.37
C LEU A 305 -15.07 -0.95 -10.04
N ALA A 306 -15.57 -2.12 -9.70
CA ALA A 306 -16.87 -2.59 -10.18
C ALA A 306 -18.00 -1.62 -9.77
N GLY A 307 -17.95 -1.10 -8.53
CA GLY A 307 -18.88 -0.07 -8.05
C GLY A 307 -18.79 1.24 -8.83
N LEU A 308 -17.57 1.72 -9.11
CA LEU A 308 -17.37 2.94 -9.91
C LEU A 308 -17.82 2.76 -11.36
N ALA A 309 -17.51 1.62 -11.99
CA ALA A 309 -17.95 1.31 -13.35
C ALA A 309 -19.47 1.27 -13.44
N ALA A 310 -20.15 0.59 -12.50
CA ALA A 310 -21.61 0.53 -12.44
C ALA A 310 -22.25 1.92 -12.28
N ALA A 311 -21.67 2.79 -11.44
CA ALA A 311 -22.15 4.16 -11.24
C ALA A 311 -22.00 5.02 -12.51
N ALA A 312 -20.99 4.76 -13.34
CA ALA A 312 -20.77 5.43 -14.63
C ALA A 312 -21.52 4.78 -15.80
N GLY A 313 -22.16 3.61 -15.61
CA GLY A 313 -22.81 2.86 -16.68
C GLY A 313 -21.86 2.07 -17.58
N ALA A 314 -20.59 1.91 -17.18
CA ALA A 314 -19.59 1.11 -17.86
C ALA A 314 -19.66 -0.37 -17.45
N LEU A 315 -19.23 -1.28 -18.31
CA LEU A 315 -19.11 -2.69 -18.00
C LEU A 315 -17.83 -2.93 -17.18
N ALA A 316 -17.96 -3.52 -15.98
CA ALA A 316 -16.81 -3.99 -15.23
C ALA A 316 -16.38 -5.39 -15.69
N MET A 317 -15.08 -5.63 -15.88
CA MET A 317 -14.49 -6.94 -16.17
C MET A 317 -13.32 -7.23 -15.26
N LEU A 318 -13.11 -8.50 -14.92
CA LEU A 318 -12.08 -8.97 -14.01
C LEU A 318 -11.05 -9.86 -14.70
N ALA A 319 -9.76 -9.53 -14.53
CA ALA A 319 -8.65 -10.43 -14.83
C ALA A 319 -7.89 -10.74 -13.54
N ALA A 320 -7.90 -11.98 -13.05
CA ALA A 320 -7.23 -12.34 -11.82
C ALA A 320 -6.28 -13.52 -12.01
N GLY A 321 -5.19 -13.55 -11.25
CA GLY A 321 -4.27 -14.69 -11.26
C GLY A 321 -5.00 -15.98 -10.94
N ARG A 322 -5.80 -15.95 -9.87
CA ARG A 322 -6.73 -17.03 -9.51
C ARG A 322 -8.08 -16.42 -9.10
N ILE A 323 -9.16 -17.09 -9.46
CA ILE A 323 -10.51 -16.80 -8.95
C ILE A 323 -10.95 -18.01 -8.14
N SER A 324 -11.26 -17.85 -6.86
CA SER A 324 -11.68 -18.97 -6.00
C SER A 324 -13.18 -19.24 -6.15
N ASP A 325 -13.59 -20.46 -5.76
CA ASP A 325 -15.00 -20.90 -5.90
C ASP A 325 -15.98 -20.11 -5.01
N ASP A 326 -15.48 -19.49 -3.93
CA ASP A 326 -16.24 -18.66 -3.00
C ASP A 326 -16.26 -17.17 -3.38
N ALA A 327 -15.62 -16.79 -4.50
CA ALA A 327 -15.56 -15.40 -4.95
C ALA A 327 -16.89 -14.93 -5.55
N ASP A 328 -17.35 -13.73 -5.16
CA ASP A 328 -18.50 -13.09 -5.80
C ASP A 328 -18.10 -12.40 -7.10
N THR A 329 -18.37 -13.04 -8.23
CA THR A 329 -18.12 -12.51 -9.56
C THR A 329 -19.32 -11.80 -10.19
N ALA A 330 -20.48 -11.76 -9.53
CA ALA A 330 -21.70 -11.15 -10.05
C ALA A 330 -21.56 -9.68 -10.49
N PRO A 331 -20.71 -8.84 -9.87
CA PRO A 331 -20.52 -7.46 -10.32
C PRO A 331 -19.80 -7.31 -11.67
N PHE A 332 -19.19 -8.39 -12.21
CA PHE A 332 -18.41 -8.35 -13.43
C PHE A 332 -19.15 -8.97 -14.61
N ALA A 333 -19.18 -8.24 -15.73
CA ALA A 333 -19.78 -8.74 -16.98
C ALA A 333 -19.01 -9.94 -17.57
N ALA A 334 -17.70 -10.00 -17.33
CA ALA A 334 -16.84 -11.11 -17.71
C ALA A 334 -15.64 -11.24 -16.77
N CYS A 335 -15.16 -12.48 -16.59
CA CYS A 335 -14.01 -12.78 -15.76
C CYS A 335 -13.02 -13.68 -16.52
N ALA A 336 -11.71 -13.45 -16.30
CA ALA A 336 -10.64 -14.28 -16.82
C ALA A 336 -9.67 -14.67 -15.68
N SER A 337 -9.47 -15.96 -15.46
CA SER A 337 -8.48 -16.50 -14.50
C SER A 337 -7.23 -16.93 -15.23
N LEU A 338 -6.07 -16.38 -14.86
CA LEU A 338 -4.79 -16.77 -15.50
C LEU A 338 -4.47 -18.24 -15.24
N THR A 339 -4.77 -18.75 -14.04
CA THR A 339 -4.61 -20.17 -13.70
C THR A 339 -5.48 -21.06 -14.60
N ALA A 340 -6.71 -20.65 -14.90
CA ALA A 340 -7.59 -21.41 -15.78
C ALA A 340 -7.12 -21.36 -17.25
N LEU A 341 -6.61 -20.20 -17.71
CA LEU A 341 -6.06 -20.05 -19.07
C LEU A 341 -4.75 -20.84 -19.27
N ALA A 342 -3.95 -20.95 -18.22
CA ALA A 342 -2.67 -21.65 -18.22
C ALA A 342 -2.78 -23.15 -17.91
N ASP A 343 -3.96 -23.63 -17.53
CA ASP A 343 -4.22 -24.97 -17.00
C ASP A 343 -3.38 -25.34 -15.75
N SER A 344 -2.63 -24.38 -15.19
CA SER A 344 -1.88 -24.57 -13.95
C SER A 344 -1.49 -23.25 -13.28
N SER A 345 -1.46 -23.24 -11.94
CA SER A 345 -0.99 -22.08 -11.18
C SER A 345 0.50 -21.81 -11.40
N GLU A 346 1.32 -22.86 -11.55
CA GLU A 346 2.76 -22.74 -11.79
C GLU A 346 3.04 -22.04 -13.13
N ALA A 347 2.36 -22.44 -14.21
CA ALA A 347 2.49 -21.81 -15.51
C ALA A 347 2.00 -20.35 -15.50
N ALA A 348 0.90 -20.07 -14.80
CA ALA A 348 0.39 -18.71 -14.64
C ALA A 348 1.39 -17.79 -13.94
N LEU A 349 2.03 -18.27 -12.85
CA LEU A 349 3.03 -17.53 -12.10
C LEU A 349 4.35 -17.36 -12.86
N ALA A 350 4.75 -18.34 -13.68
CA ALA A 350 6.00 -18.28 -14.45
C ALA A 350 5.97 -17.24 -15.59
N GLU A 351 4.81 -17.07 -16.24
CA GLU A 351 4.66 -16.17 -17.38
C GLU A 351 3.43 -15.24 -17.26
N PRO A 352 3.29 -14.44 -16.18
CA PRO A 352 2.06 -13.68 -15.87
C PRO A 352 1.69 -12.71 -16.99
N GLY A 353 2.65 -12.03 -17.60
CA GLY A 353 2.41 -11.09 -18.70
C GLY A 353 1.87 -11.78 -19.96
N ARG A 354 2.26 -13.03 -20.25
CA ARG A 354 1.67 -13.83 -21.33
C ARG A 354 0.19 -14.11 -21.06
N TRP A 355 -0.11 -14.60 -19.87
CA TRP A 355 -1.48 -14.99 -19.53
C TRP A 355 -2.41 -13.79 -19.34
N LEU A 356 -1.87 -12.62 -18.95
CA LEU A 356 -2.63 -11.37 -18.97
C LEU A 356 -2.99 -10.92 -20.39
N ARG A 357 -2.11 -11.11 -21.39
CA ARG A 357 -2.48 -10.87 -22.79
C ARG A 357 -3.59 -11.81 -23.23
N GLU A 358 -3.50 -13.10 -22.92
CA GLU A 358 -4.59 -14.06 -23.22
C GLU A 358 -5.89 -13.68 -22.50
N ALA A 359 -5.82 -13.19 -21.23
CA ALA A 359 -6.97 -12.70 -20.49
C ALA A 359 -7.58 -11.48 -21.18
N GLY A 360 -6.77 -10.49 -21.58
CA GLY A 360 -7.25 -9.32 -22.32
C GLY A 360 -7.94 -9.67 -23.62
N ALA A 361 -7.38 -10.60 -24.40
CA ALA A 361 -8.01 -11.12 -25.61
C ALA A 361 -9.29 -11.90 -25.33
N ALA A 362 -9.34 -12.70 -24.26
CA ALA A 362 -10.54 -13.43 -23.85
C ALA A 362 -11.68 -12.50 -23.46
N LEU A 363 -11.39 -11.46 -22.65
CA LEU A 363 -12.36 -10.44 -22.26
C LEU A 363 -12.89 -9.65 -23.46
N ALA A 364 -12.03 -9.24 -24.39
CA ALA A 364 -12.43 -8.53 -25.61
C ALA A 364 -13.43 -9.35 -26.45
N ARG A 365 -13.20 -10.66 -26.60
CA ARG A 365 -14.08 -11.58 -27.37
C ARG A 365 -15.49 -11.66 -26.80
N THR A 366 -15.74 -11.30 -25.55
CA THR A 366 -17.10 -11.32 -24.96
C THR A 366 -17.98 -10.17 -25.47
N LEU A 367 -17.40 -9.16 -26.13
CA LEU A 367 -18.11 -8.00 -26.69
C LEU A 367 -18.26 -8.05 -28.23
N VAL A 368 -17.56 -8.95 -28.86
CA VAL A 368 -17.61 -9.17 -30.31
C VAL A 368 -18.44 -10.41 -30.62
#